data_cb4cde9f6bbde7b0db75716776c3c13b
#
_entry.id   cb4cde9f6bbde7b0db75716776c3c13b
#
_cell.length_a   1.000
_cell.length_b   1.000
_cell.length_c   1.000
_cell.angle_alpha   90.00
_cell.angle_beta   90.00
_cell.angle_gamma   90.00
#
_symmetry.space_group_name_H-M   'P 1'
#
loop_
_entity.id
_entity.type
_entity.pdbx_description
1 polymer ?
#
loop_
_entity_poly.entity_id
_entity_poly.type
_entity_poly.pdbx_seq_one_letter_code
_entity_poly.pdbx_strand_id
1 'polypeptide(L)'
;MKLTKLKLKNNLNCLIIDEPFYKSIYLSLFVKVGSNDETYGKYKSMKGCTLGLAHFCEHLLFTGTKKRNDKGEIYDTAQSLGGRLNAYTANDHTKYYLQYPKKYEKNAIELLSDMYFCSNFNNDSFKGEKNIVNEEYKQRLDDPEIYLDDIKYIINFKGCKYETSTPDILEKCTNQYTKKQLLD
;
A
#
# COMPACT_ATOMS: atom_id res chain seq x y z
N MET A 1 1.17 -27.33 -12.14
CA MET A 1 1.68 -26.21 -11.33
C MET A 1 3.19 -26.34 -11.19
N LYS A 2 3.96 -25.31 -11.56
CA LYS A 2 5.43 -25.25 -11.39
C LYS A 2 5.78 -24.03 -10.54
N LEU A 3 6.56 -24.25 -9.48
CA LEU A 3 7.04 -23.19 -8.60
C LEU A 3 8.51 -22.88 -8.90
N THR A 4 8.81 -21.60 -9.16
CA THR A 4 10.17 -21.13 -9.40
C THR A 4 10.48 -19.98 -8.45
N LYS A 5 11.62 -20.09 -7.74
CA LYS A 5 12.14 -19.03 -6.88
C LYS A 5 13.36 -18.42 -7.56
N LEU A 6 13.38 -17.10 -7.67
CA LEU A 6 14.46 -16.33 -8.27
C LEU A 6 14.93 -15.24 -7.32
N LYS A 7 16.20 -14.87 -7.43
CA LYS A 7 16.73 -13.66 -6.83
C LYS A 7 17.29 -12.79 -7.94
N LEU A 8 16.77 -11.60 -8.12
CA LEU A 8 17.21 -10.66 -9.14
C LEU A 8 18.55 -10.01 -8.76
N LYS A 9 19.23 -9.38 -9.73
CA LYS A 9 20.52 -8.70 -9.51
C LYS A 9 20.45 -7.57 -8.47
N ASN A 10 19.30 -6.96 -8.29
CA ASN A 10 19.03 -5.94 -7.28
C ASN A 10 18.62 -6.53 -5.93
N ASN A 11 18.82 -7.83 -5.70
CA ASN A 11 18.43 -8.60 -4.52
C ASN A 11 16.91 -8.78 -4.29
N LEU A 12 16.04 -8.38 -5.23
CA LEU A 12 14.63 -8.66 -5.14
C LEU A 12 14.36 -10.16 -5.25
N ASN A 13 13.64 -10.73 -4.28
CA ASN A 13 13.20 -12.12 -4.33
C ASN A 13 11.91 -12.21 -5.15
N CYS A 14 11.87 -13.10 -6.12
CA CYS A 14 10.71 -13.35 -6.96
C CYS A 14 10.23 -14.79 -6.78
N LEU A 15 8.93 -14.95 -6.69
CA LEU A 15 8.24 -16.23 -6.69
C LEU A 15 7.33 -16.30 -7.89
N ILE A 16 7.55 -17.28 -8.77
CA ILE A 16 6.73 -17.52 -9.95
C ILE A 16 5.99 -18.84 -9.77
N ILE A 17 4.67 -18.77 -9.84
CA ILE A 17 3.80 -19.93 -9.88
C ILE A 17 3.27 -20.03 -11.31
N ASP A 18 3.77 -21.01 -12.06
CA ASP A 18 3.34 -21.22 -13.44
C ASP A 18 2.22 -22.28 -13.48
N GLU A 19 1.07 -21.83 -13.98
CA GLU A 19 -0.11 -22.64 -14.17
C GLU A 19 -0.63 -22.41 -15.60
N PRO A 20 -0.30 -23.29 -16.56
CA PRO A 20 -0.47 -23.05 -17.99
C PRO A 20 -1.94 -22.91 -18.44
N PHE A 21 -2.89 -23.39 -17.64
CA PHE A 21 -4.31 -23.32 -17.96
C PHE A 21 -4.92 -21.93 -17.78
N TYR A 22 -4.30 -21.05 -16.97
CA TYR A 22 -4.81 -19.71 -16.75
C TYR A 22 -4.35 -18.73 -17.84
N LYS A 23 -5.31 -17.95 -18.35
CA LYS A 23 -5.08 -16.88 -19.36
C LYS A 23 -4.84 -15.52 -18.69
N SER A 24 -5.02 -15.43 -17.39
CA SER A 24 -4.77 -14.24 -16.58
C SER A 24 -3.57 -14.46 -15.68
N ILE A 25 -2.90 -13.37 -15.35
CA ILE A 25 -1.79 -13.34 -14.41
C ILE A 25 -2.20 -12.47 -13.22
N TYR A 26 -1.77 -12.89 -12.04
CA TYR A 26 -1.83 -12.12 -10.82
C TYR A 26 -0.41 -11.73 -10.40
N LEU A 27 -0.04 -10.48 -10.63
CA LEU A 27 1.25 -9.90 -10.28
C LEU A 27 1.12 -9.20 -8.93
N SER A 28 2.03 -9.48 -7.99
CA SER A 28 2.05 -8.82 -6.68
C SER A 28 3.46 -8.37 -6.33
N LEU A 29 3.53 -7.17 -5.75
CA LEU A 29 4.72 -6.65 -5.08
C LEU A 29 4.42 -6.56 -3.58
N PHE A 30 5.25 -7.21 -2.76
CA PHE A 30 5.17 -7.16 -1.30
C PHE A 30 6.27 -6.28 -0.75
N VAL A 31 5.88 -5.32 0.05
CA VAL A 31 6.77 -4.48 0.85
C VAL A 31 6.69 -4.99 2.29
N LYS A 32 7.82 -5.35 2.87
CA LYS A 32 7.89 -5.88 4.24
C LYS A 32 7.84 -4.73 5.27
N VAL A 33 6.79 -3.93 5.16
CA VAL A 33 6.42 -2.85 6.09
C VAL A 33 4.90 -2.83 6.19
N GLY A 34 4.38 -2.83 7.39
CA GLY A 34 2.96 -2.73 7.70
C GLY A 34 2.72 -1.95 8.98
N SER A 35 1.48 -1.93 9.47
CA SER A 35 1.11 -1.13 10.65
C SER A 35 1.88 -1.48 11.93
N ASN A 36 2.36 -2.71 12.08
CA ASN A 36 3.18 -3.11 13.23
C ASN A 36 4.54 -2.42 13.28
N ASP A 37 5.11 -2.06 12.12
CA ASP A 37 6.41 -1.42 12.04
C ASP A 37 6.37 0.02 12.54
N GLU A 38 5.20 0.63 12.57
CA GLU A 38 4.97 1.99 13.02
C GLU A 38 5.11 2.14 14.54
N THR A 39 4.65 1.13 15.30
CA THR A 39 4.60 1.15 16.76
C THR A 39 5.78 0.45 17.41
N TYR A 40 6.19 -0.69 16.88
CA TYR A 40 7.18 -1.58 17.49
C TYR A 40 8.40 -1.85 16.62
N GLY A 41 8.36 -1.45 15.33
CA GLY A 41 9.41 -1.70 14.37
C GLY A 41 10.46 -0.59 14.31
N LYS A 42 11.17 -0.58 13.21
CA LYS A 42 12.24 0.35 12.86
C LYS A 42 11.81 1.83 12.96
N TYR A 43 10.54 2.11 12.70
CA TYR A 43 10.01 3.47 12.58
C TYR A 43 9.50 4.08 13.90
N LYS A 44 9.48 3.33 14.99
CA LYS A 44 9.11 3.84 16.31
C LYS A 44 9.94 5.05 16.78
N SER A 45 11.18 5.17 16.31
CA SER A 45 12.09 6.28 16.67
C SER A 45 11.95 7.51 15.76
N MET A 46 11.10 7.48 14.74
CA MET A 46 10.88 8.64 13.88
C MET A 46 10.24 9.79 14.66
N LYS A 47 10.66 11.02 14.37
CA LYS A 47 10.05 12.21 14.98
C LYS A 47 8.64 12.42 14.43
N GLY A 48 7.68 12.63 15.32
CA GLY A 48 6.28 12.84 15.00
C GLY A 48 5.46 11.56 15.06
N CYS A 49 4.18 11.66 14.75
CA CYS A 49 3.28 10.52 14.71
C CYS A 49 3.52 9.69 13.46
N THR A 50 3.62 8.37 13.61
CA THR A 50 3.84 7.41 12.52
C THR A 50 2.67 6.45 12.32
N LEU A 51 1.68 6.47 13.23
CA LEU A 51 0.51 5.58 13.18
C LEU A 51 -0.29 5.82 11.88
N GLY A 52 -0.53 4.79 11.10
CA GLY A 52 -1.20 4.85 9.80
C GLY A 52 -0.29 5.29 8.64
N LEU A 53 1.02 5.49 8.87
CA LEU A 53 1.94 5.98 7.84
C LEU A 53 2.12 4.96 6.71
N ALA A 54 2.15 3.66 7.00
CA ALA A 54 2.25 2.61 5.97
C ALA A 54 1.04 2.64 5.03
N HIS A 55 -0.17 2.79 5.57
CA HIS A 55 -1.39 2.95 4.79
C HIS A 55 -1.37 4.25 3.97
N PHE A 56 -0.93 5.34 4.55
CA PHE A 56 -0.78 6.60 3.82
C PHE A 56 0.24 6.50 2.68
N CYS A 57 1.37 5.80 2.89
CA CYS A 57 2.35 5.51 1.83
C CYS A 57 1.74 4.65 0.72
N GLU A 58 0.86 3.71 1.06
CA GLU A 58 0.12 2.92 0.08
C GLU A 58 -0.64 3.82 -0.88
N HIS A 59 -1.45 4.77 -0.36
CA HIS A 59 -2.20 5.74 -1.16
C HIS A 59 -1.31 6.58 -2.06
N LEU A 60 -0.18 7.06 -1.54
CA LEU A 60 0.71 7.94 -2.27
C LEU A 60 1.35 7.29 -3.51
N LEU A 61 1.56 5.97 -3.51
CA LEU A 61 2.09 5.27 -4.68
C LEU A 61 1.14 5.28 -5.89
N PHE A 62 -0.13 5.57 -5.68
CA PHE A 62 -1.11 5.71 -6.74
C PHE A 62 -1.22 7.13 -7.31
N THR A 63 -0.57 8.12 -6.69
CA THR A 63 -0.81 9.53 -7.04
C THR A 63 -0.07 10.02 -8.28
N GLY A 64 0.90 9.27 -8.76
CA GLY A 64 1.66 9.56 -9.97
C GLY A 64 3.11 9.08 -9.91
N THR A 65 3.73 9.04 -11.09
CA THR A 65 5.13 8.68 -11.27
C THR A 65 5.82 9.74 -12.13
N LYS A 66 7.12 9.57 -12.37
CA LYS A 66 7.83 10.42 -13.35
C LYS A 66 7.31 10.25 -14.77
N LYS A 67 6.63 9.15 -15.07
CA LYS A 67 6.15 8.77 -16.40
C LYS A 67 4.63 8.96 -16.54
N ARG A 68 3.91 8.88 -15.44
CA ARG A 68 2.46 9.05 -15.33
C ARG A 68 2.17 10.13 -14.30
N ASN A 69 1.64 11.27 -14.76
CA ASN A 69 1.64 12.50 -13.97
C ASN A 69 0.65 12.47 -12.80
N ASP A 70 -0.38 11.63 -12.87
CA ASP A 70 -1.44 11.58 -11.87
C ASP A 70 -2.04 10.18 -11.69
N LYS A 71 -2.97 10.09 -10.75
CA LYS A 71 -3.71 8.87 -10.41
C LYS A 71 -4.55 8.34 -11.57
N GLY A 72 -5.15 9.23 -12.36
CA GLY A 72 -5.95 8.87 -13.54
C GLY A 72 -5.13 8.10 -14.55
N GLU A 73 -3.95 8.60 -14.94
CA GLU A 73 -3.06 7.94 -15.90
C GLU A 73 -2.61 6.54 -15.45
N ILE A 74 -2.42 6.34 -14.14
CA ILE A 74 -2.08 5.02 -13.57
C ILE A 74 -3.25 4.04 -13.75
N TYR A 75 -4.46 4.43 -13.35
CA TYR A 75 -5.64 3.59 -13.46
C TYR A 75 -6.06 3.35 -14.92
N ASP A 76 -5.99 4.38 -15.77
CA ASP A 76 -6.28 4.26 -17.21
C ASP A 76 -5.30 3.29 -17.89
N THR A 77 -4.01 3.34 -17.49
CA THR A 77 -3.03 2.35 -17.97
C THR A 77 -3.44 0.94 -17.56
N ALA A 78 -3.77 0.71 -16.29
CA ALA A 78 -4.20 -0.61 -15.82
C ALA A 78 -5.46 -1.09 -16.54
N GLN A 79 -6.46 -0.22 -16.73
CA GLN A 79 -7.70 -0.54 -17.43
C GLN A 79 -7.48 -0.84 -18.92
N SER A 80 -6.59 -0.09 -19.59
CA SER A 80 -6.23 -0.34 -20.99
C SER A 80 -5.61 -1.73 -21.22
N LEU A 81 -4.96 -2.27 -20.19
CA LEU A 81 -4.47 -3.65 -20.16
C LEU A 81 -5.57 -4.67 -19.85
N GLY A 82 -6.81 -4.23 -19.61
CA GLY A 82 -7.90 -5.08 -19.08
C GLY A 82 -7.59 -5.56 -17.67
N GLY A 83 -6.81 -4.77 -16.92
CA GLY A 83 -6.31 -5.12 -15.59
C GLY A 83 -7.14 -4.53 -14.45
N ARG A 84 -6.99 -5.15 -13.27
CA ARG A 84 -7.50 -4.63 -11.99
C ARG A 84 -6.31 -4.39 -11.07
N LEU A 85 -6.03 -3.11 -10.83
CA LEU A 85 -4.97 -2.64 -9.95
C LEU A 85 -5.55 -2.30 -8.57
N ASN A 86 -4.90 -2.77 -7.51
CA ASN A 86 -5.26 -2.41 -6.14
C ASN A 86 -4.07 -2.65 -5.19
N ALA A 87 -4.23 -2.23 -3.93
CA ALA A 87 -3.28 -2.48 -2.86
C ALA A 87 -4.01 -2.67 -1.53
N TYR A 88 -3.30 -3.11 -0.52
CA TYR A 88 -3.73 -3.07 0.87
C TYR A 88 -2.52 -3.08 1.82
N THR A 89 -2.70 -2.46 2.97
CA THR A 89 -1.76 -2.50 4.08
C THR A 89 -2.26 -3.45 5.15
N ALA A 90 -1.43 -4.45 5.47
CA ALA A 90 -1.64 -5.39 6.56
C ALA A 90 -0.75 -5.04 7.75
N ASN A 91 -0.77 -5.88 8.78
CA ASN A 91 0.04 -5.65 9.99
C ASN A 91 1.55 -5.73 9.75
N ASP A 92 2.00 -6.62 8.87
CA ASP A 92 3.42 -6.94 8.64
C ASP A 92 3.90 -6.69 7.20
N HIS A 93 3.00 -6.27 6.32
CA HIS A 93 3.35 -5.96 4.94
C HIS A 93 2.34 -5.03 4.27
N THR A 94 2.79 -4.37 3.21
CA THR A 94 1.93 -3.69 2.24
C THR A 94 2.04 -4.41 0.90
N LYS A 95 0.90 -4.67 0.27
CA LYS A 95 0.84 -5.40 -0.99
C LYS A 95 0.20 -4.55 -2.08
N TYR A 96 0.89 -4.43 -3.20
CA TYR A 96 0.39 -3.86 -4.45
C TYR A 96 0.18 -4.99 -5.44
N TYR A 97 -0.94 -5.02 -6.15
CA TYR A 97 -1.21 -6.11 -7.08
C TYR A 97 -1.99 -5.68 -8.30
N LEU A 98 -1.73 -6.38 -9.39
CA LEU A 98 -2.39 -6.17 -10.67
C LEU A 98 -2.78 -7.54 -11.24
N GLN A 99 -4.07 -7.72 -11.49
CA GLN A 99 -4.59 -8.87 -12.22
C GLN A 99 -4.84 -8.44 -13.68
N TYR A 100 -4.34 -9.20 -14.65
CA TYR A 100 -4.39 -8.82 -16.07
C TYR A 100 -4.30 -10.03 -17.00
N PRO A 101 -4.71 -9.90 -18.31
CA PRO A 101 -4.53 -10.93 -19.32
C PRO A 101 -3.05 -11.19 -19.63
N LYS A 102 -2.65 -12.45 -19.76
CA LYS A 102 -1.24 -12.89 -19.96
C LYS A 102 -0.52 -12.17 -21.11
N LYS A 103 -1.21 -11.79 -22.17
CA LYS A 103 -0.62 -11.09 -23.31
C LYS A 103 0.02 -9.74 -22.99
N TYR A 104 -0.32 -9.13 -21.85
CA TYR A 104 0.17 -7.83 -21.41
C TYR A 104 1.22 -7.90 -20.27
N GLU A 105 1.85 -9.05 -20.09
CA GLU A 105 2.80 -9.29 -18.99
C GLU A 105 3.86 -8.19 -18.85
N LYS A 106 4.53 -7.81 -19.94
CA LYS A 106 5.58 -6.77 -19.90
C LYS A 106 5.05 -5.41 -19.47
N ASN A 107 3.90 -5.02 -19.97
CA ASN A 107 3.27 -3.75 -19.63
C ASN A 107 2.84 -3.69 -18.16
N ALA A 108 2.30 -4.79 -17.65
CA ALA A 108 1.86 -4.88 -16.26
C ALA A 108 3.04 -4.85 -15.27
N ILE A 109 4.14 -5.55 -15.60
CA ILE A 109 5.37 -5.49 -14.80
C ILE A 109 5.95 -4.07 -14.83
N GLU A 110 5.95 -3.42 -16.00
CA GLU A 110 6.42 -2.04 -16.14
C GLU A 110 5.57 -1.09 -15.30
N LEU A 111 4.24 -1.17 -15.37
CA LEU A 111 3.33 -0.32 -14.61
C LEU A 111 3.57 -0.45 -13.10
N LEU A 112 3.56 -1.67 -12.57
CA LEU A 112 3.73 -1.89 -11.13
C LEU A 112 5.14 -1.48 -10.65
N SER A 113 6.16 -1.69 -11.48
CA SER A 113 7.53 -1.27 -11.20
C SER A 113 7.67 0.26 -11.22
N ASP A 114 7.06 0.94 -12.19
CA ASP A 114 7.07 2.39 -12.28
C ASP A 114 6.37 3.03 -11.08
N MET A 115 5.20 2.52 -10.69
CA MET A 115 4.49 2.95 -9.51
C MET A 115 5.35 2.87 -8.24
N TYR A 116 6.06 1.77 -8.05
CA TYR A 116 6.80 1.55 -6.80
C TYR A 116 8.16 2.26 -6.79
N PHE A 117 8.93 2.18 -7.88
CA PHE A 117 10.30 2.68 -7.91
C PHE A 117 10.45 4.11 -8.44
N CYS A 118 9.42 4.64 -9.11
CA CYS A 118 9.48 5.94 -9.78
C CYS A 118 8.36 6.89 -9.33
N SER A 119 7.71 6.62 -8.19
CA SER A 119 6.68 7.49 -7.63
C SER A 119 7.14 8.93 -7.50
N ASN A 120 6.22 9.84 -7.78
CA ASN A 120 6.44 11.28 -7.67
C ASN A 120 5.52 11.87 -6.60
N PHE A 121 6.01 11.94 -5.36
CA PHE A 121 5.24 12.49 -4.24
C PHE A 121 5.21 14.02 -4.33
N ASN A 122 4.35 14.58 -5.16
CA ASN A 122 4.17 16.02 -5.23
C ASN A 122 3.37 16.56 -4.02
N ASN A 123 3.41 17.90 -3.81
CA ASN A 123 2.80 18.49 -2.62
C ASN A 123 1.27 18.47 -2.67
N ASP A 124 0.69 18.59 -3.85
CA ASP A 124 -0.77 18.63 -4.01
C ASP A 124 -1.36 17.23 -3.80
N SER A 125 -0.73 16.19 -4.37
CA SER A 125 -1.08 14.80 -4.10
C SER A 125 -0.96 14.45 -2.62
N PHE A 126 0.13 14.88 -1.98
CA PHE A 126 0.33 14.65 -0.55
C PHE A 126 -0.78 15.25 0.31
N LYS A 127 -1.22 16.48 0.01
CA LYS A 127 -2.33 17.12 0.70
C LYS A 127 -3.68 16.47 0.38
N GLY A 128 -3.88 16.13 -0.90
CA GLY A 128 -5.10 15.49 -1.37
C GLY A 128 -5.34 14.13 -0.70
N GLU A 129 -4.30 13.28 -0.67
CA GLU A 129 -4.42 11.95 -0.07
C GLU A 129 -4.61 12.00 1.46
N LYS A 130 -4.11 13.03 2.16
CA LYS A 130 -4.45 13.22 3.58
C LYS A 130 -5.95 13.34 3.81
N ASN A 131 -6.64 14.10 2.96
CA ASN A 131 -8.07 14.27 3.07
C ASN A 131 -8.80 12.96 2.76
N ILE A 132 -8.36 12.22 1.74
CA ILE A 132 -8.95 10.92 1.36
C ILE A 132 -8.81 9.91 2.50
N VAL A 133 -7.62 9.75 3.04
CA VAL A 133 -7.36 8.81 4.16
C VAL A 133 -8.14 9.21 5.41
N ASN A 134 -8.24 10.51 5.71
CA ASN A 134 -9.06 10.98 6.82
C ASN A 134 -10.55 10.68 6.63
N GLU A 135 -11.08 10.80 5.42
CA GLU A 135 -12.47 10.41 5.12
C GLU A 135 -12.68 8.90 5.26
N GLU A 136 -11.71 8.07 4.88
CA GLU A 136 -11.78 6.62 5.11
C GLU A 136 -11.82 6.28 6.61
N TYR A 137 -11.05 6.97 7.44
CA TYR A 137 -11.11 6.77 8.90
C TYR A 137 -12.45 7.17 9.48
N LYS A 138 -13.08 8.25 8.98
CA LYS A 138 -14.43 8.63 9.39
C LYS A 138 -15.47 7.59 8.97
N GLN A 139 -15.38 7.08 7.74
CA GLN A 139 -16.29 6.02 7.28
C GLN A 139 -16.18 4.75 8.15
N ARG A 140 -14.96 4.42 8.64
CA ARG A 140 -14.79 3.31 9.60
C ARG A 140 -15.47 3.56 10.95
N LEU A 141 -15.51 4.81 11.42
CA LEU A 141 -16.24 5.18 12.63
C LEU A 141 -17.76 5.10 12.45
N ASP A 142 -18.24 5.40 11.25
CA ASP A 142 -19.66 5.40 10.91
C ASP A 142 -20.21 3.99 10.67
N ASP A 143 -19.34 2.98 10.47
CA ASP A 143 -19.73 1.57 10.31
C ASP A 143 -19.61 0.83 11.65
N PRO A 144 -20.73 0.47 12.30
CA PRO A 144 -20.72 -0.17 13.62
C PRO A 144 -19.99 -1.53 13.64
N GLU A 145 -20.05 -2.30 12.56
CA GLU A 145 -19.39 -3.62 12.48
C GLU A 145 -17.88 -3.46 12.41
N ILE A 146 -17.40 -2.58 11.52
CA ILE A 146 -15.98 -2.28 11.37
C ILE A 146 -15.43 -1.67 12.67
N TYR A 147 -16.15 -0.71 13.25
CA TYR A 147 -15.72 -0.07 14.51
C TYR A 147 -15.63 -1.08 15.65
N LEU A 148 -16.62 -1.99 15.77
CA LEU A 148 -16.58 -3.04 16.79
C LEU A 148 -15.39 -3.98 16.60
N ASP A 149 -15.05 -4.34 15.37
CA ASP A 149 -13.89 -5.16 15.08
C ASP A 149 -12.58 -4.44 15.40
N ASP A 150 -12.47 -3.15 15.11
CA ASP A 150 -11.34 -2.32 15.53
C ASP A 150 -11.18 -2.32 17.07
N ILE A 151 -12.26 -2.14 17.82
CA ILE A 151 -12.24 -2.16 19.30
C ILE A 151 -11.82 -3.55 19.84
N LYS A 152 -12.38 -4.62 19.28
CA LYS A 152 -11.97 -5.99 19.66
C LYS A 152 -10.48 -6.20 19.42
N TYR A 153 -9.97 -5.71 18.28
CA TYR A 153 -8.56 -5.84 17.93
C TYR A 153 -7.67 -5.06 18.92
N ILE A 154 -8.02 -3.82 19.22
CA ILE A 154 -7.31 -2.99 20.21
C ILE A 154 -7.26 -3.66 21.58
N ILE A 155 -8.40 -4.18 22.07
CA ILE A 155 -8.46 -4.84 23.39
C ILE A 155 -7.61 -6.10 23.44
N ASN A 156 -7.70 -6.96 22.39
CA ASN A 156 -7.00 -8.23 22.36
C ASN A 156 -5.48 -8.10 22.20
N PHE A 157 -5.01 -7.05 21.55
CA PHE A 157 -3.59 -6.86 21.22
C PHE A 157 -2.94 -5.69 21.94
N LYS A 158 -3.61 -5.13 22.96
CA LYS A 158 -3.06 -4.03 23.77
C LYS A 158 -1.70 -4.39 24.38
N GLY A 159 -0.72 -3.52 24.16
CA GLY A 159 0.64 -3.67 24.69
C GLY A 159 1.52 -4.67 23.93
N CYS A 160 1.07 -5.20 22.81
CA CYS A 160 1.88 -6.07 21.96
C CYS A 160 2.14 -5.46 20.56
N LYS A 161 3.00 -6.12 19.77
CA LYS A 161 3.38 -5.64 18.43
C LYS A 161 2.22 -5.53 17.42
N TYR A 162 1.07 -6.09 17.74
CA TYR A 162 -0.13 -6.04 16.90
C TYR A 162 -1.13 -4.98 17.37
N GLU A 163 -0.76 -4.17 18.36
CA GLU A 163 -1.59 -3.06 18.81
C GLU A 163 -1.83 -2.09 17.66
N THR A 164 -3.08 -1.72 17.45
CA THR A 164 -3.49 -0.69 16.49
C THR A 164 -4.12 0.48 17.23
N SER A 165 -4.48 1.52 16.50
CA SER A 165 -5.09 2.71 17.04
C SER A 165 -6.50 2.91 16.51
N THR A 166 -7.32 3.61 17.28
CA THR A 166 -8.67 4.00 16.85
C THR A 166 -8.60 4.95 15.65
N PRO A 167 -9.61 4.95 14.77
CA PRO A 167 -9.62 5.80 13.58
C PRO A 167 -9.45 7.30 13.88
N ASP A 168 -9.95 7.79 15.01
CA ASP A 168 -9.77 9.18 15.43
C ASP A 168 -8.31 9.52 15.81
N ILE A 169 -7.56 8.58 16.35
CA ILE A 169 -6.12 8.72 16.61
C ILE A 169 -5.37 8.72 15.28
N LEU A 170 -5.71 7.82 14.36
CA LEU A 170 -5.11 7.74 13.04
C LEU A 170 -5.34 9.03 12.23
N GLU A 171 -6.55 9.60 12.27
CA GLU A 171 -6.85 10.90 11.64
C GLU A 171 -5.97 12.02 12.21
N LYS A 172 -5.84 12.12 13.53
CA LYS A 172 -4.98 13.10 14.19
C LYS A 172 -3.52 12.96 13.76
N CYS A 173 -3.03 11.73 13.63
CA CYS A 173 -1.68 11.44 13.14
C CYS A 173 -1.50 11.84 11.68
N THR A 174 -2.42 11.46 10.81
CA THR A 174 -2.38 11.78 9.37
C THR A 174 -2.23 13.28 9.14
N ASN A 175 -2.94 14.10 9.93
CA ASN A 175 -2.84 15.55 9.83
C ASN A 175 -1.44 16.09 10.17
N GLN A 176 -0.63 15.36 10.94
CA GLN A 176 0.72 15.74 11.35
C GLN A 176 1.81 15.24 10.38
N TYR A 177 1.51 14.34 9.42
CA TYR A 177 2.53 13.80 8.53
C TYR A 177 3.25 14.89 7.73
N THR A 178 4.53 14.68 7.53
CA THR A 178 5.40 15.52 6.70
C THR A 178 6.02 14.71 5.57
N LYS A 179 6.29 15.33 4.43
CA LYS A 179 7.00 14.66 3.32
C LYS A 179 8.35 14.08 3.74
N LYS A 180 9.01 14.70 4.71
CA LYS A 180 10.30 14.20 5.21
C LYS A 180 10.17 12.80 5.81
N GLN A 181 9.10 12.53 6.57
CA GLN A 181 8.86 11.20 7.16
C GLN A 181 8.68 10.09 6.12
N LEU A 182 8.25 10.43 4.90
CA LEU A 182 8.09 9.48 3.81
C LEU A 182 9.41 9.14 3.09
N LEU A 183 10.41 10.01 3.19
CA LEU A 183 11.68 9.89 2.47
C LEU A 183 12.80 9.32 3.36
N ASP A 184 12.62 9.34 4.69
CA ASP A 184 13.52 8.78 5.69
C ASP A 184 13.24 7.28 5.93
#